data_d7454ad24384085522268b6835cf4d0b
#
_entry.id   d7454ad24384085522268b6835cf4d0b
#
_cell.length_a   1.000
_cell.length_b   1.000
_cell.length_c   1.000
_cell.angle_alpha   90.00
_cell.angle_beta   90.00
_cell.angle_gamma   90.00
#
_symmetry.space_group_name_H-M   'P 1'
#
loop_
_entity.id
_entity.type
_entity.pdbx_description
1 polymer ?
#
loop_
_entity_poly.entity_id
_entity_poly.type
_entity_poly.pdbx_seq_one_letter_code
_entity_poly.pdbx_strand_id
1 'polypeptide(L)'
;SKVNDKERAVKLQEALIKLDRKSKQKYFLAPNIKSINDNPFTDGMIPIVKLDFNTVVLKHHKLYKEIKNDEELKKKFILKTCRSDKNLIYAALYKEIHKLQQLFINEFEDIKSEKIIEFSNWLKSNYDPDWDLANLILKGVGIHNGRLHRSITQYQVLLFDDENSGLNSLISTSSLIEGVNTSAKNVIIWSIKSGQGNNNLTSLSYKNIKGRAGRMFKHFVGNVYELVEPKLKNMDDIQLSIEIDNSLIG
;
A
#
# COMPACT_ATOMS: atom_id res chain seq x y z
N SER A 1 -9.63 -9.97 -6.56
CA SER A 1 -9.08 -9.89 -7.92
C SER A 1 -9.90 -8.92 -8.75
N LYS A 2 -9.29 -8.30 -9.76
CA LYS A 2 -9.98 -7.32 -10.64
C LYS A 2 -10.90 -7.97 -11.67
N VAL A 3 -10.92 -9.27 -11.74
CA VAL A 3 -11.84 -10.02 -12.63
C VAL A 3 -13.31 -9.83 -12.22
N ASN A 4 -13.55 -9.60 -10.92
CA ASN A 4 -14.90 -9.34 -10.38
C ASN A 4 -15.14 -7.85 -10.07
N ASP A 5 -14.27 -6.96 -10.56
CA ASP A 5 -14.44 -5.51 -10.45
C ASP A 5 -15.50 -5.04 -11.44
N LYS A 6 -16.61 -4.46 -10.96
CA LYS A 6 -17.75 -4.06 -11.77
C LYS A 6 -17.40 -3.12 -12.95
N GLU A 7 -16.32 -2.34 -12.82
CA GLU A 7 -15.93 -1.38 -13.87
C GLU A 7 -14.89 -1.93 -14.85
N ARG A 8 -14.08 -2.91 -14.42
CA ARG A 8 -12.91 -3.38 -15.18
C ARG A 8 -13.00 -4.81 -15.64
N ALA A 9 -13.98 -5.58 -15.12
CA ALA A 9 -14.13 -7.01 -15.42
C ALA A 9 -14.23 -7.27 -16.92
N VAL A 10 -15.11 -6.56 -17.63
CA VAL A 10 -15.34 -6.75 -19.07
C VAL A 10 -14.06 -6.54 -19.88
N LYS A 11 -13.35 -5.43 -19.67
CA LYS A 11 -12.08 -5.14 -20.39
C LYS A 11 -10.99 -6.15 -20.09
N LEU A 12 -10.96 -6.68 -18.85
CA LEU A 12 -9.99 -7.69 -18.47
C LEU A 12 -10.33 -9.04 -19.13
N GLN A 13 -11.61 -9.39 -19.19
CA GLN A 13 -12.08 -10.62 -19.86
C GLN A 13 -11.80 -10.57 -21.35
N GLU A 14 -12.09 -9.45 -22.04
CA GLU A 14 -11.73 -9.25 -23.45
C GLU A 14 -10.21 -9.41 -23.69
N ALA A 15 -9.39 -8.86 -22.79
CA ALA A 15 -7.93 -8.99 -22.87
C ALA A 15 -7.50 -10.44 -22.68
N LEU A 16 -8.12 -11.18 -21.73
CA LEU A 16 -7.85 -12.59 -21.51
C LEU A 16 -8.22 -13.44 -22.75
N ILE A 17 -9.38 -13.21 -23.36
CA ILE A 17 -9.80 -13.89 -24.59
C ILE A 17 -8.80 -13.68 -25.72
N LYS A 18 -8.35 -12.42 -25.93
CA LYS A 18 -7.37 -12.10 -26.96
C LYS A 18 -6.00 -12.73 -26.71
N LEU A 19 -5.57 -12.79 -25.46
CA LEU A 19 -4.30 -13.41 -25.05
C LEU A 19 -4.36 -14.92 -25.10
N ASP A 20 -5.49 -15.51 -24.76
CA ASP A 20 -5.70 -16.95 -24.74
C ASP A 20 -5.38 -17.61 -26.09
N ARG A 21 -5.82 -17.00 -27.17
CA ARG A 21 -5.58 -17.46 -28.53
C ARG A 21 -4.11 -17.39 -28.99
N LYS A 22 -3.28 -16.61 -28.30
CA LYS A 22 -1.88 -16.35 -28.70
C LYS A 22 -0.85 -16.93 -27.72
N SER A 23 -1.27 -17.29 -26.51
CA SER A 23 -0.37 -17.71 -25.44
C SER A 23 -0.23 -19.24 -25.41
N LYS A 24 1.02 -19.74 -25.46
CA LYS A 24 1.32 -21.17 -25.31
C LYS A 24 1.33 -21.63 -23.84
N GLN A 25 1.57 -20.70 -22.90
CA GLN A 25 1.60 -20.96 -21.46
C GLN A 25 0.89 -19.84 -20.72
N LYS A 26 0.16 -20.19 -19.67
CA LYS A 26 -0.62 -19.25 -18.83
C LYS A 26 -0.35 -19.53 -17.38
N TYR A 27 -0.08 -18.46 -16.63
CA TYR A 27 0.12 -18.51 -15.18
C TYR A 27 -0.87 -17.56 -14.51
N PHE A 28 -1.78 -18.10 -13.71
CA PHE A 28 -2.67 -17.30 -12.89
C PHE A 28 -2.07 -17.14 -11.50
N LEU A 29 -1.66 -15.92 -11.18
CA LEU A 29 -1.07 -15.58 -9.88
C LEU A 29 -2.06 -14.74 -9.08
N ALA A 30 -2.47 -15.23 -7.92
CA ALA A 30 -3.27 -14.45 -6.99
C ALA A 30 -2.98 -14.85 -5.53
N PRO A 31 -3.01 -13.90 -4.60
CA PRO A 31 -2.87 -14.22 -3.18
C PRO A 31 -4.14 -14.94 -2.68
N ASN A 32 -3.95 -15.96 -1.85
CA ASN A 32 -5.04 -16.68 -1.17
C ASN A 32 -6.13 -17.27 -2.08
N ILE A 33 -5.75 -17.86 -3.22
CA ILE A 33 -6.68 -18.65 -4.03
C ILE A 33 -6.93 -19.98 -3.31
N LYS A 34 -8.19 -20.30 -3.06
CA LYS A 34 -8.59 -21.61 -2.55
C LYS A 34 -8.96 -22.56 -3.68
N SER A 35 -9.64 -22.06 -4.67
CA SER A 35 -10.01 -22.80 -5.88
C SER A 35 -10.27 -21.82 -7.02
N ILE A 36 -10.12 -22.29 -8.25
CA ILE A 36 -10.61 -21.63 -9.46
C ILE A 36 -11.72 -22.54 -9.98
N ASN A 37 -12.89 -21.97 -10.28
CA ASN A 37 -13.96 -22.73 -10.91
C ASN A 37 -13.57 -23.10 -12.33
N ASP A 38 -14.02 -24.27 -12.80
CA ASP A 38 -13.82 -24.69 -14.18
C ASP A 38 -14.38 -23.65 -15.14
N ASN A 39 -13.55 -23.20 -16.03
CA ASN A 39 -13.90 -22.22 -17.04
C ASN A 39 -13.01 -22.44 -18.29
N PRO A 40 -13.39 -21.92 -19.46
CA PRO A 40 -12.66 -22.14 -20.70
C PRO A 40 -11.18 -21.76 -20.69
N PHE A 41 -10.78 -20.83 -19.79
CA PHE A 41 -9.37 -20.42 -19.67
C PHE A 41 -8.55 -21.35 -18.77
N THR A 42 -9.21 -22.16 -17.96
CA THR A 42 -8.56 -23.14 -17.06
C THR A 42 -8.70 -24.56 -17.52
N ASP A 43 -9.40 -24.80 -18.65
CA ASP A 43 -9.54 -26.12 -19.25
C ASP A 43 -8.15 -26.65 -19.64
N GLY A 44 -7.85 -27.87 -19.23
CA GLY A 44 -6.54 -28.50 -19.43
C GLY A 44 -5.40 -27.96 -18.55
N MET A 45 -5.67 -27.09 -17.58
CA MET A 45 -4.64 -26.61 -16.64
C MET A 45 -4.25 -27.69 -15.63
N ILE A 46 -2.95 -27.73 -15.32
CA ILE A 46 -2.42 -28.47 -14.17
C ILE A 46 -3.01 -27.89 -12.88
N PRO A 47 -3.35 -28.74 -11.90
CA PRO A 47 -3.96 -28.30 -10.66
C PRO A 47 -3.12 -27.22 -9.97
N ILE A 48 -3.80 -26.29 -9.30
CA ILE A 48 -3.22 -25.15 -8.61
C ILE A 48 -2.18 -25.61 -7.61
N VAL A 49 -0.94 -25.22 -7.81
CA VAL A 49 0.12 -25.41 -6.81
C VAL A 49 0.03 -24.28 -5.81
N LYS A 50 -0.46 -24.56 -4.62
CA LYS A 50 -0.46 -23.62 -3.51
C LYS A 50 0.95 -23.55 -2.91
N LEU A 51 1.71 -22.53 -3.28
CA LEU A 51 3.01 -22.26 -2.69
C LEU A 51 2.83 -21.30 -1.52
N ASP A 52 2.90 -21.82 -0.31
CA ASP A 52 2.95 -21.04 0.95
C ASP A 52 4.41 -20.67 1.24
N PHE A 53 4.98 -19.80 0.39
CA PHE A 53 6.36 -19.38 0.53
C PHE A 53 6.42 -17.92 1.02
N ASN A 54 6.65 -17.74 2.31
CA ASN A 54 6.93 -16.42 2.88
C ASN A 54 8.43 -16.14 2.80
N THR A 55 8.83 -15.27 1.87
CA THR A 55 10.22 -14.82 1.72
C THR A 55 10.65 -13.82 2.80
N VAL A 56 9.71 -13.35 3.61
CA VAL A 56 9.90 -12.35 4.66
C VAL A 56 9.15 -12.77 5.91
N VAL A 57 9.78 -12.64 7.07
CA VAL A 57 9.15 -12.86 8.37
C VAL A 57 8.45 -11.58 8.81
N LEU A 58 7.12 -11.63 9.01
CA LEU A 58 6.35 -10.51 9.51
C LEU A 58 6.16 -10.60 11.02
N LYS A 59 6.62 -9.57 11.73
CA LYS A 59 6.36 -9.38 13.15
C LYS A 59 5.16 -8.46 13.33
N HIS A 60 4.10 -8.98 13.95
CA HIS A 60 2.87 -8.24 14.21
C HIS A 60 2.86 -7.67 15.62
N HIS A 61 2.72 -6.35 15.72
CA HIS A 61 2.65 -5.61 16.98
C HIS A 61 1.24 -5.02 17.14
N LYS A 62 0.42 -5.66 17.96
CA LYS A 62 -0.99 -5.27 18.19
C LYS A 62 -1.09 -4.15 19.22
N LEU A 63 -0.52 -2.99 18.91
CA LEU A 63 -0.41 -1.85 19.84
C LEU A 63 -1.75 -1.21 20.21
N TYR A 64 -2.81 -1.44 19.41
CA TYR A 64 -4.15 -0.98 19.76
C TYR A 64 -4.64 -1.47 21.12
N LYS A 65 -4.11 -2.61 21.62
CA LYS A 65 -4.45 -3.12 22.94
C LYS A 65 -3.90 -2.27 24.09
N GLU A 66 -2.73 -1.66 23.87
CA GLU A 66 -2.04 -0.80 24.83
C GLU A 66 -2.48 0.66 24.67
N ILE A 67 -2.57 1.13 23.44
CA ILE A 67 -2.92 2.51 23.07
C ILE A 67 -4.38 2.83 23.39
N LYS A 68 -5.32 1.86 23.26
CA LYS A 68 -6.76 2.02 23.57
C LYS A 68 -7.40 3.27 22.98
N ASN A 69 -7.04 3.63 21.73
CA ASN A 69 -7.46 4.86 21.03
C ASN A 69 -6.94 6.19 21.62
N ASP A 70 -5.96 6.18 22.47
CA ASP A 70 -5.29 7.39 22.95
C ASP A 70 -4.48 8.02 21.81
N GLU A 71 -4.91 9.20 21.36
CA GLU A 71 -4.28 9.92 20.24
C GLU A 71 -2.87 10.40 20.58
N GLU A 72 -2.59 10.75 21.83
CA GLU A 72 -1.25 11.20 22.25
C GLU A 72 -0.25 10.03 22.26
N LEU A 73 -0.68 8.85 22.69
CA LEU A 73 0.15 7.65 22.61
C LEU A 73 0.42 7.25 21.16
N LYS A 74 -0.57 7.37 20.27
CA LYS A 74 -0.37 7.16 18.82
C LYS A 74 0.66 8.12 18.24
N LYS A 75 0.54 9.42 18.56
CA LYS A 75 1.48 10.45 18.10
C LYS A 75 2.90 10.17 18.60
N LYS A 76 3.07 9.89 19.88
CA LYS A 76 4.38 9.55 20.47
C LYS A 76 4.99 8.33 19.78
N PHE A 77 4.20 7.29 19.53
CA PHE A 77 4.67 6.09 18.86
C PHE A 77 5.15 6.38 17.44
N ILE A 78 4.34 7.09 16.63
CA ILE A 78 4.69 7.37 15.23
C ILE A 78 5.91 8.26 15.11
N LEU A 79 6.01 9.32 15.96
CA LEU A 79 7.16 10.21 15.99
C LEU A 79 8.44 9.46 16.37
N LYS A 80 8.37 8.55 17.34
CA LYS A 80 9.52 7.72 17.72
C LYS A 80 9.94 6.78 16.59
N THR A 81 8.98 6.07 15.98
CA THR A 81 9.25 5.03 14.98
C THR A 81 9.75 5.61 13.67
N CYS A 82 9.21 6.77 13.25
CA CYS A 82 9.54 7.38 11.97
C CYS A 82 10.86 8.18 11.96
N ARG A 83 11.58 8.26 13.08
CA ARG A 83 12.94 8.85 13.12
C ARG A 83 14.00 7.96 12.48
N SER A 84 13.74 6.68 12.36
CA SER A 84 14.67 5.69 11.82
C SER A 84 13.95 4.73 10.90
N ASP A 85 14.71 4.03 10.06
CA ASP A 85 14.22 3.02 9.13
C ASP A 85 13.24 3.56 8.05
N LYS A 86 12.89 2.72 7.11
CA LYS A 86 11.86 3.01 6.10
C LYS A 86 10.48 2.65 6.66
N ASN A 87 9.58 3.62 6.71
CA ASN A 87 8.26 3.50 7.30
C ASN A 87 7.15 3.79 6.29
N LEU A 88 6.21 2.89 6.15
CA LEU A 88 5.01 3.09 5.38
C LEU A 88 3.81 3.26 6.31
N ILE A 89 3.15 4.42 6.26
CA ILE A 89 2.05 4.77 7.14
C ILE A 89 0.75 4.72 6.35
N TYR A 90 -0.14 3.80 6.69
CA TYR A 90 -1.45 3.74 6.08
C TYR A 90 -2.44 4.61 6.85
N ALA A 91 -2.90 5.71 6.24
CA ALA A 91 -3.80 6.68 6.86
C ALA A 91 -5.21 6.75 6.24
N ALA A 92 -5.41 6.16 5.06
CA ALA A 92 -6.68 6.05 4.33
C ALA A 92 -7.38 7.37 3.96
N LEU A 93 -7.70 8.20 4.94
CA LEU A 93 -8.50 9.41 4.77
C LEU A 93 -7.62 10.65 4.67
N TYR A 94 -7.98 11.57 3.78
CA TYR A 94 -7.24 12.84 3.62
C TYR A 94 -7.15 13.65 4.91
N LYS A 95 -8.20 13.61 5.75
CA LYS A 95 -8.19 14.24 7.07
C LYS A 95 -7.08 13.69 7.97
N GLU A 96 -6.89 12.37 7.96
CA GLU A 96 -5.85 11.73 8.77
C GLU A 96 -4.45 11.99 8.18
N ILE A 97 -4.33 12.03 6.85
CA ILE A 97 -3.08 12.44 6.19
C ILE A 97 -2.71 13.86 6.60
N HIS A 98 -3.66 14.80 6.56
CA HIS A 98 -3.41 16.19 6.95
C HIS A 98 -2.97 16.32 8.42
N LYS A 99 -3.62 15.59 9.35
CA LYS A 99 -3.20 15.55 10.75
C LYS A 99 -1.75 15.06 10.91
N LEU A 100 -1.40 13.98 10.24
CA LEU A 100 -0.05 13.43 10.26
C LEU A 100 0.96 14.40 9.63
N GLN A 101 0.61 15.04 8.53
CA GLN A 101 1.41 16.05 7.85
C GLN A 101 1.77 17.18 8.79
N GLN A 102 0.77 17.78 9.45
CA GLN A 102 1.00 18.86 10.43
C GLN A 102 1.84 18.36 11.62
N LEU A 103 1.61 17.15 12.10
CA LEU A 103 2.38 16.56 13.17
C LEU A 103 3.88 16.46 12.80
N PHE A 104 4.20 15.93 11.62
CA PHE A 104 5.59 15.78 11.18
C PHE A 104 6.26 17.13 10.88
N ILE A 105 5.54 18.08 10.27
CA ILE A 105 6.07 19.42 9.99
C ILE A 105 6.48 20.13 11.30
N ASN A 106 5.67 19.97 12.36
CA ASN A 106 5.90 20.65 13.63
C ASN A 106 6.96 19.97 14.52
N GLU A 107 7.11 18.65 14.42
CA GLU A 107 7.89 17.85 15.38
C GLU A 107 9.23 17.34 14.83
N PHE A 108 9.42 17.37 13.51
CA PHE A 108 10.65 16.89 12.88
C PHE A 108 11.52 18.07 12.44
N GLU A 109 12.84 17.87 12.55
CA GLU A 109 13.83 18.78 11.99
C GLU A 109 13.99 18.54 10.48
N ASP A 110 14.51 19.54 9.77
CA ASP A 110 14.81 19.44 8.36
C ASP A 110 15.99 18.50 8.11
N ILE A 111 15.84 17.65 7.11
CA ILE A 111 16.89 16.72 6.69
C ILE A 111 17.87 17.42 5.78
N LYS A 112 19.16 17.28 6.09
CA LYS A 112 20.27 17.86 5.31
C LYS A 112 20.66 16.94 4.13
N SER A 113 19.71 16.58 3.28
CA SER A 113 19.96 15.82 2.07
C SER A 113 19.75 16.72 0.85
N GLU A 114 20.73 16.80 -0.03
CA GLU A 114 20.65 17.59 -1.26
C GLU A 114 19.43 17.22 -2.09
N LYS A 115 19.18 15.93 -2.31
CA LYS A 115 18.00 15.42 -3.06
C LYS A 115 16.68 15.89 -2.46
N ILE A 116 16.57 15.91 -1.14
CA ILE A 116 15.37 16.36 -0.42
C ILE A 116 15.17 17.86 -0.57
N ILE A 117 16.25 18.63 -0.41
CA ILE A 117 16.24 20.09 -0.52
C ILE A 117 15.88 20.49 -1.95
N GLU A 118 16.53 19.89 -2.97
CA GLU A 118 16.23 20.14 -4.37
C GLU A 118 14.79 19.83 -4.72
N PHE A 119 14.27 18.69 -4.28
CA PHE A 119 12.88 18.32 -4.54
C PHE A 119 11.88 19.26 -3.86
N SER A 120 12.13 19.64 -2.61
CA SER A 120 11.31 20.63 -1.92
C SER A 120 11.31 21.98 -2.64
N ASN A 121 12.49 22.46 -3.04
CA ASN A 121 12.61 23.72 -3.77
C ASN A 121 11.92 23.65 -5.15
N TRP A 122 12.02 22.52 -5.84
CA TRP A 122 11.34 22.30 -7.10
C TRP A 122 9.81 22.35 -6.92
N LEU A 123 9.26 21.73 -5.87
CA LEU A 123 7.83 21.79 -5.55
C LEU A 123 7.38 23.24 -5.29
N LYS A 124 8.14 24.00 -4.49
CA LYS A 124 7.84 25.41 -4.18
C LYS A 124 7.88 26.30 -5.42
N SER A 125 8.82 26.06 -6.31
CA SER A 125 9.01 26.88 -7.52
C SER A 125 7.99 26.56 -8.63
N ASN A 126 7.51 25.32 -8.73
CA ASN A 126 6.65 24.88 -9.84
C ASN A 126 5.16 24.77 -9.47
N TYR A 127 4.83 24.77 -8.19
CA TYR A 127 3.43 24.67 -7.71
C TYR A 127 3.07 25.84 -6.79
N ASP A 128 3.47 25.76 -5.52
CA ASP A 128 3.12 26.74 -4.51
C ASP A 128 4.26 26.88 -3.50
N PRO A 129 4.79 28.12 -3.25
CA PRO A 129 5.84 28.34 -2.26
C PRO A 129 5.47 27.89 -0.83
N ASP A 130 4.18 27.96 -0.50
CA ASP A 130 3.65 27.62 0.84
C ASP A 130 3.06 26.20 0.89
N TRP A 131 3.28 25.38 -0.15
CA TRP A 131 2.71 24.04 -0.17
C TRP A 131 3.28 23.16 0.95
N ASP A 132 2.40 22.74 1.82
CA ASP A 132 2.74 21.87 2.96
C ASP A 132 3.51 20.60 2.56
N LEU A 133 3.26 20.05 1.34
CA LEU A 133 4.01 18.89 0.87
C LEU A 133 5.51 19.19 0.76
N ALA A 134 5.87 20.38 0.27
CA ALA A 134 7.28 20.76 0.15
C ALA A 134 7.96 20.85 1.52
N ASN A 135 7.25 21.39 2.51
CA ASN A 135 7.75 21.46 3.88
C ASN A 135 7.84 20.06 4.52
N LEU A 136 6.87 19.20 4.25
CA LEU A 136 6.87 17.81 4.73
C LEU A 136 8.04 17.00 4.14
N ILE A 137 8.36 17.19 2.86
CA ILE A 137 9.51 16.56 2.20
C ILE A 137 10.81 16.91 2.93
N LEU A 138 10.99 18.17 3.35
CA LEU A 138 12.17 18.58 4.16
C LEU A 138 12.28 17.79 5.46
N LYS A 139 11.18 17.29 6.01
CA LYS A 139 11.15 16.45 7.22
C LYS A 139 11.45 14.96 6.93
N GLY A 140 11.77 14.61 5.68
CA GLY A 140 11.99 13.23 5.25
C GLY A 140 10.72 12.37 5.18
N VAL A 141 9.58 13.03 5.03
CA VAL A 141 8.27 12.39 4.94
C VAL A 141 7.59 12.76 3.64
N GLY A 142 7.06 11.79 2.93
CA GLY A 142 6.30 11.99 1.70
C GLY A 142 4.84 11.59 1.85
N ILE A 143 4.04 11.90 0.83
CA ILE A 143 2.63 11.53 0.73
C ILE A 143 2.39 10.82 -0.61
N HIS A 144 1.76 9.65 -0.55
CA HIS A 144 1.30 8.94 -1.73
C HIS A 144 -0.23 8.80 -1.70
N ASN A 145 -0.91 9.55 -2.54
CA ASN A 145 -2.36 9.46 -2.69
C ASN A 145 -2.79 9.68 -4.15
N GLY A 146 -4.05 9.36 -4.46
CA GLY A 146 -4.58 9.46 -5.82
C GLY A 146 -4.88 10.88 -6.32
N ARG A 147 -4.71 11.93 -5.49
CA ARG A 147 -4.93 13.33 -5.90
C ARG A 147 -3.65 14.03 -6.32
N LEU A 148 -2.50 13.52 -5.90
CA LEU A 148 -1.23 14.07 -6.33
C LEU A 148 -0.94 13.68 -7.77
N HIS A 149 -0.27 14.57 -8.50
CA HIS A 149 0.19 14.26 -9.84
C HIS A 149 1.09 13.03 -9.85
N ARG A 150 0.94 12.19 -10.87
CA ARG A 150 1.62 10.88 -10.93
C ARG A 150 3.16 11.02 -10.88
N SER A 151 3.73 12.03 -11.52
CA SER A 151 5.19 12.25 -11.48
C SER A 151 5.69 12.56 -10.07
N ILE A 152 4.96 13.38 -9.30
CA ILE A 152 5.29 13.70 -7.90
C ILE A 152 5.25 12.44 -7.04
N THR A 153 4.21 11.63 -7.17
CA THR A 153 4.09 10.39 -6.38
C THR A 153 5.17 9.38 -6.77
N GLN A 154 5.47 9.23 -8.05
CA GLN A 154 6.53 8.34 -8.52
C GLN A 154 7.91 8.78 -8.04
N TYR A 155 8.20 10.08 -8.09
CA TYR A 155 9.48 10.59 -7.61
C TYR A 155 9.66 10.40 -6.10
N GLN A 156 8.61 10.61 -5.30
CA GLN A 156 8.62 10.30 -3.88
C GLN A 156 8.90 8.81 -3.62
N VAL A 157 8.36 7.91 -4.42
CA VAL A 157 8.62 6.48 -4.32
C VAL A 157 10.08 6.16 -4.66
N LEU A 158 10.65 6.77 -5.70
CA LEU A 158 12.07 6.62 -6.03
C LEU A 158 12.97 7.08 -4.89
N LEU A 159 12.68 8.25 -4.30
CA LEU A 159 13.40 8.73 -3.12
C LEU A 159 13.21 7.80 -1.91
N PHE A 160 12.02 7.27 -1.71
CA PHE A 160 11.77 6.34 -0.61
C PHE A 160 12.50 5.01 -0.77
N ASP A 161 12.65 4.50 -1.98
CA ASP A 161 13.41 3.26 -2.27
C ASP A 161 14.94 3.46 -2.22
N ASP A 162 15.41 4.69 -2.31
CA ASP A 162 16.82 5.05 -2.13
C ASP A 162 17.14 5.23 -0.64
N GLU A 163 18.00 4.34 -0.10
CA GLU A 163 18.37 4.35 1.32
C GLU A 163 19.10 5.64 1.75
N ASN A 164 19.75 6.32 0.80
CA ASN A 164 20.58 7.51 1.06
C ASN A 164 19.84 8.84 0.75
N SER A 165 18.59 8.78 0.30
CA SER A 165 17.85 9.99 -0.06
C SER A 165 17.50 10.87 1.12
N GLY A 166 17.27 10.27 2.29
CA GLY A 166 16.70 10.94 3.45
C GLY A 166 15.17 10.86 3.54
N LEU A 167 14.45 10.43 2.48
CA LEU A 167 13.01 10.20 2.56
C LEU A 167 12.74 8.85 3.24
N ASN A 168 12.48 8.87 4.54
CA ASN A 168 12.38 7.66 5.34
C ASN A 168 10.95 7.25 5.66
N SER A 169 9.98 8.13 5.48
CA SER A 169 8.58 7.82 5.77
C SER A 169 7.68 8.20 4.60
N LEU A 170 6.65 7.39 4.35
CA LEU A 170 5.66 7.65 3.32
C LEU A 170 4.26 7.44 3.88
N ILE A 171 3.46 8.52 3.93
CA ILE A 171 2.05 8.45 4.32
C ILE A 171 1.24 8.10 3.08
N SER A 172 0.40 7.08 3.18
CA SER A 172 -0.30 6.55 2.02
C SER A 172 -1.79 6.29 2.23
N THR A 173 -2.52 6.34 1.12
CA THR A 173 -3.86 5.79 0.98
C THR A 173 -3.79 4.40 0.32
N SER A 174 -4.96 3.83 -0.01
CA SER A 174 -5.05 2.57 -0.78
C SER A 174 -4.36 2.63 -2.16
N SER A 175 -4.12 3.81 -2.72
CA SER A 175 -3.47 3.97 -4.03
C SER A 175 -2.05 3.38 -4.09
N LEU A 176 -1.31 3.41 -2.98
CA LEU A 176 0.02 2.79 -2.90
C LEU A 176 -0.05 1.25 -2.94
N ILE A 177 -1.14 0.67 -2.44
CA ILE A 177 -1.30 -0.78 -2.35
C ILE A 177 -1.45 -1.39 -3.75
N GLU A 178 -2.10 -0.66 -4.65
CA GLU A 178 -2.52 -1.17 -5.95
C GLU A 178 -1.54 -0.88 -7.10
N GLY A 179 -0.69 0.11 -6.97
CA GLY A 179 0.08 0.63 -8.11
C GLY A 179 1.60 0.64 -7.99
N VAL A 180 2.17 0.40 -6.81
CA VAL A 180 3.60 0.61 -6.58
C VAL A 180 4.23 -0.60 -5.91
N ASN A 181 5.38 -1.03 -6.45
CA ASN A 181 6.17 -2.12 -5.88
C ASN A 181 7.21 -1.57 -4.88
N THR A 182 6.74 -0.87 -3.85
CA THR A 182 7.60 -0.43 -2.75
C THR A 182 7.30 -1.18 -1.47
N SER A 183 8.28 -1.34 -0.65
CA SER A 183 8.19 -1.99 0.65
C SER A 183 9.02 -1.23 1.68
N ALA A 184 8.63 -1.36 2.93
CA ALA A 184 9.26 -0.71 4.05
C ALA A 184 9.67 -1.73 5.11
N LYS A 185 10.63 -1.40 5.96
CA LYS A 185 10.93 -2.21 7.14
C LYS A 185 9.74 -2.24 8.09
N ASN A 186 9.07 -1.09 8.24
CA ASN A 186 7.94 -0.92 9.14
C ASN A 186 6.69 -0.48 8.36
N VAL A 187 5.59 -1.18 8.56
CA VAL A 187 4.26 -0.77 8.11
C VAL A 187 3.43 -0.38 9.34
N ILE A 188 2.93 0.83 9.35
CA ILE A 188 2.14 1.39 10.45
C ILE A 188 0.71 1.58 9.99
N ILE A 189 -0.23 0.87 10.60
CA ILE A 189 -1.66 1.00 10.32
C ILE A 189 -2.25 2.04 11.27
N TRP A 190 -2.30 3.28 10.77
CA TRP A 190 -2.86 4.42 11.50
C TRP A 190 -4.38 4.40 11.52
N SER A 191 -5.00 3.97 10.42
CA SER A 191 -6.45 3.91 10.25
C SER A 191 -6.85 2.64 9.49
N ILE A 192 -8.03 2.09 9.78
CA ILE A 192 -8.62 0.95 9.07
C ILE A 192 -9.73 1.36 8.10
N LYS A 193 -9.95 2.66 7.90
CA LYS A 193 -10.95 3.15 6.96
C LYS A 193 -10.49 2.93 5.51
N SER A 194 -11.44 2.77 4.60
CA SER A 194 -11.17 2.80 3.16
C SER A 194 -11.43 4.20 2.61
N GLY A 195 -10.67 4.63 1.59
CA GLY A 195 -10.63 6.00 1.10
C GLY A 195 -11.92 6.58 0.52
N GLN A 196 -13.01 5.81 0.44
CA GLN A 196 -14.32 6.31 0.04
C GLN A 196 -15.35 5.96 1.11
N GLY A 197 -15.89 6.99 1.76
CA GLY A 197 -16.93 6.85 2.77
C GLY A 197 -16.44 6.34 4.13
N ASN A 198 -17.38 5.91 4.96
CA ASN A 198 -17.10 5.45 6.33
C ASN A 198 -16.83 3.91 6.40
N ASN A 199 -16.55 3.29 5.28
CA ASN A 199 -16.31 1.86 5.20
C ASN A 199 -14.95 1.48 5.79
N ASN A 200 -14.90 0.31 6.43
CA ASN A 200 -13.64 -0.28 6.86
C ASN A 200 -12.95 -1.01 5.69
N LEU A 201 -11.65 -1.22 5.83
CA LEU A 201 -10.85 -2.03 4.90
C LEU A 201 -11.44 -3.43 4.75
N THR A 202 -11.34 -3.97 3.53
CA THR A 202 -11.56 -5.39 3.29
C THR A 202 -10.36 -6.21 3.81
N SER A 203 -10.59 -7.48 4.12
CA SER A 203 -9.50 -8.40 4.53
C SER A 203 -8.38 -8.47 3.50
N LEU A 204 -8.73 -8.45 2.21
CA LEU A 204 -7.74 -8.45 1.13
C LEU A 204 -6.88 -7.17 1.13
N SER A 205 -7.51 -6.00 1.21
CA SER A 205 -6.76 -4.72 1.27
C SER A 205 -5.86 -4.67 2.50
N TYR A 206 -6.35 -5.12 3.63
CA TYR A 206 -5.57 -5.18 4.87
C TYR A 206 -4.37 -6.13 4.75
N LYS A 207 -4.55 -7.33 4.19
CA LYS A 207 -3.45 -8.28 3.90
C LYS A 207 -2.43 -7.66 2.94
N ASN A 208 -2.89 -6.96 1.89
CA ASN A 208 -2.03 -6.28 0.93
C ASN A 208 -1.19 -5.16 1.57
N ILE A 209 -1.78 -4.37 2.49
CA ILE A 209 -1.04 -3.35 3.25
C ILE A 209 0.06 -4.02 4.08
N LYS A 210 -0.28 -5.04 4.85
CA LYS A 210 0.69 -5.78 5.68
C LYS A 210 1.81 -6.41 4.85
N GLY A 211 1.49 -6.92 3.67
CA GLY A 211 2.45 -7.49 2.74
C GLY A 211 3.47 -6.50 2.18
N ARG A 212 3.36 -5.21 2.51
CA ARG A 212 4.38 -4.19 2.21
C ARG A 212 5.47 -4.10 3.28
N ALA A 213 5.33 -4.80 4.40
CA ALA A 213 6.35 -4.87 5.43
C ALA A 213 7.41 -5.90 5.04
N GLY A 214 8.67 -5.49 5.06
CA GLY A 214 9.81 -6.31 4.69
C GLY A 214 9.97 -6.47 3.17
N ARG A 215 11.19 -6.79 2.76
CA ARG A 215 11.57 -7.04 1.36
C ARG A 215 12.67 -8.07 1.31
N MET A 216 12.48 -9.10 0.48
CA MET A 216 13.55 -10.05 0.21
C MET A 216 14.82 -9.32 -0.24
N PHE A 217 15.97 -9.71 0.30
CA PHE A 217 17.30 -9.10 0.10
C PHE A 217 17.54 -7.71 0.71
N LYS A 218 16.51 -7.02 1.25
CA LYS A 218 16.69 -5.75 1.98
C LYS A 218 16.32 -5.88 3.45
N HIS A 219 15.11 -6.32 3.73
CA HIS A 219 14.56 -6.44 5.08
C HIS A 219 13.87 -7.79 5.23
N PHE A 220 14.61 -8.82 5.61
CA PHE A 220 14.06 -10.18 5.84
C PHE A 220 13.01 -10.24 6.95
N VAL A 221 13.06 -9.27 7.87
CA VAL A 221 12.06 -9.10 8.94
C VAL A 221 11.35 -7.77 8.71
N GLY A 222 10.05 -7.83 8.47
CA GLY A 222 9.17 -6.67 8.41
C GLY A 222 8.34 -6.55 9.69
N ASN A 223 8.16 -5.33 10.19
CA ASN A 223 7.29 -5.07 11.32
C ASN A 223 5.96 -4.48 10.85
N VAL A 224 4.87 -4.97 11.40
CA VAL A 224 3.53 -4.44 11.19
C VAL A 224 3.00 -3.93 12.52
N TYR A 225 2.84 -2.62 12.64
CA TYR A 225 2.32 -1.95 13.83
C TYR A 225 0.84 -1.60 13.65
N GLU A 226 -0.03 -2.23 14.40
CA GLU A 226 -1.46 -2.02 14.36
C GLU A 226 -1.86 -1.04 15.47
N LEU A 227 -2.07 0.25 15.14
CA LEU A 227 -2.45 1.29 16.12
C LEU A 227 -3.96 1.35 16.36
N VAL A 228 -4.74 0.71 15.51
CA VAL A 228 -6.20 0.58 15.62
C VAL A 228 -6.60 -0.88 15.47
N GLU A 229 -7.64 -1.28 16.21
CA GLU A 229 -8.17 -2.63 16.13
C GLU A 229 -8.71 -2.92 14.73
N PRO A 230 -8.29 -4.01 14.07
CA PRO A 230 -8.73 -4.32 12.72
C PRO A 230 -10.17 -4.87 12.70
N LYS A 231 -11.16 -3.97 12.73
CA LYS A 231 -12.56 -4.30 12.46
C LYS A 231 -12.79 -4.28 10.96
N LEU A 232 -12.47 -5.40 10.30
CA LEU A 232 -12.49 -5.51 8.85
C LEU A 232 -13.91 -5.82 8.34
N LYS A 233 -14.21 -5.32 7.14
CA LYS A 233 -15.40 -5.72 6.40
C LYS A 233 -15.12 -7.10 5.78
N ASN A 234 -15.98 -8.09 6.07
CA ASN A 234 -15.83 -9.48 5.66
C ASN A 234 -14.53 -10.12 6.21
N MET A 235 -14.60 -10.65 7.42
CA MET A 235 -13.49 -11.39 8.04
C MET A 235 -13.29 -12.80 7.43
N ASP A 236 -14.26 -13.28 6.67
CA ASP A 236 -14.16 -14.57 5.99
C ASP A 236 -13.03 -14.52 4.96
N ASP A 237 -12.22 -15.56 4.95
CA ASP A 237 -11.25 -15.77 3.90
C ASP A 237 -11.99 -15.69 2.57
N ILE A 238 -11.78 -14.60 1.84
CA ILE A 238 -12.35 -14.44 0.52
C ILE A 238 -11.73 -15.52 -0.33
N GLN A 239 -12.45 -16.61 -0.47
CA GLN A 239 -12.19 -17.59 -1.50
C GLN A 239 -12.44 -16.85 -2.80
N LEU A 240 -11.38 -16.53 -3.51
CA LEU A 240 -11.50 -16.02 -4.86
C LEU A 240 -11.99 -17.18 -5.74
N SER A 241 -13.29 -17.35 -5.85
CA SER A 241 -13.86 -17.98 -7.02
C SER A 241 -13.76 -16.98 -8.16
N ILE A 242 -13.01 -17.31 -9.18
CA ILE A 242 -13.00 -16.53 -10.42
C ILE A 242 -14.16 -17.08 -11.23
N GLU A 243 -15.30 -16.42 -11.16
CA GLU A 243 -16.42 -16.66 -12.07
C GLU A 243 -16.16 -15.82 -13.32
N ILE A 244 -15.90 -16.47 -14.43
CA ILE A 244 -15.86 -15.83 -15.74
C ILE A 244 -17.25 -15.99 -16.33
N ASP A 245 -17.86 -14.86 -16.68
CA ASP A 245 -19.17 -14.86 -17.33
C ASP A 245 -19.05 -15.52 -18.71
N ASN A 246 -19.58 -16.74 -18.83
CA ASN A 246 -19.55 -17.51 -20.06
C ASN A 246 -20.33 -16.84 -21.20
N SER A 247 -21.23 -15.90 -20.91
CA SER A 247 -21.95 -15.15 -21.93
C SER A 247 -21.06 -14.21 -22.77
N LEU A 248 -19.86 -13.90 -22.28
CA LEU A 248 -18.88 -13.06 -22.96
C LEU A 248 -17.87 -13.85 -23.81
N ILE A 249 -17.99 -15.17 -23.85
CA ILE A 249 -17.05 -16.08 -24.53
C ILE A 249 -17.65 -16.62 -25.87
N GLY A 250 -18.73 -15.99 -26.35
CA GLY A 250 -19.37 -16.32 -27.61
C GLY A 250 -18.47 -16.11 -28.84
#